data_441020fa9276b54b03e9e7a40b2ca457
#
_entry.id   441020fa9276b54b03e9e7a40b2ca457
#
_cell.length_a   1.000
_cell.length_b   1.000
_cell.length_c   1.000
_cell.angle_alpha   90.00
_cell.angle_beta   90.00
_cell.angle_gamma   90.00
#
_symmetry.space_group_name_H-M   'P 1'
#
loop_
_entity.id
_entity.type
_entity.pdbx_description
1 polymer ?
#
loop_
_entity_poly.entity_id
_entity_poly.type
_entity_poly.pdbx_seq_one_letter_code
_entity_poly.pdbx_strand_id
1 'polypeptide(L)'
;MQELSEINGSIAAVIFKNDENGYAVVRIELDDGQLTTAVGCLPYIAAGEMISAEGSWTTHAQHGRQFKIEQCSRTLPTSPEAIYDYLAGGAVRG
;
A
#
# COMPACT_ATOMS: atom_id res chain seq x y z
N MET A 1 5.44 -23.84 8.88
CA MET A 1 4.54 -23.29 7.86
C MET A 1 4.12 -21.89 8.26
N GLN A 2 4.30 -20.94 7.40
CA GLN A 2 3.92 -19.58 7.69
C GLN A 2 2.44 -19.38 7.35
N GLU A 3 1.75 -18.68 8.24
CA GLU A 3 0.40 -18.28 7.96
C GLU A 3 0.42 -16.91 7.29
N LEU A 4 -0.33 -16.79 6.21
CA LEU A 4 -0.51 -15.49 5.58
C LEU A 4 -1.62 -14.75 6.27
N SER A 5 -1.38 -13.48 6.51
CA SER A 5 -2.40 -12.56 7.00
C SER A 5 -2.90 -11.72 5.85
N GLU A 6 -4.10 -11.20 5.99
CA GLU A 6 -4.66 -10.32 4.98
C GLU A 6 -4.98 -8.97 5.61
N ILE A 7 -4.64 -7.91 4.92
CA ILE A 7 -5.05 -6.57 5.32
C ILE A 7 -5.74 -5.89 4.15
N ASN A 8 -6.71 -5.05 4.48
CA ASN A 8 -7.48 -4.29 3.51
C ASN A 8 -7.49 -2.85 3.94
N GLY A 9 -7.32 -1.95 2.99
CA GLY A 9 -7.33 -0.54 3.31
C GLY A 9 -7.02 0.29 2.08
N SER A 10 -6.59 1.52 2.33
CA SER A 10 -6.21 2.42 1.24
C SER A 10 -4.80 2.93 1.46
N ILE A 11 -4.14 3.25 0.35
CA ILE A 11 -2.77 3.77 0.41
C ILE A 11 -2.84 5.21 0.92
N ALA A 12 -2.37 5.41 2.13
CA ALA A 12 -2.35 6.75 2.73
C ALA A 12 -1.15 7.55 2.23
N ALA A 13 -0.01 6.88 2.05
CA ALA A 13 1.20 7.57 1.58
C ALA A 13 2.15 6.54 0.98
N VAL A 14 2.93 6.98 0.01
CA VAL A 14 4.05 6.20 -0.53
C VAL A 14 5.32 6.79 0.06
N ILE A 15 6.00 6.00 0.90
CA ILE A 15 7.18 6.48 1.61
C ILE A 15 8.42 6.35 0.74
N PHE A 16 8.52 5.25 0.02
CA PHE A 16 9.65 4.96 -0.84
C PHE A 16 9.18 4.13 -2.01
N LYS A 17 9.76 4.38 -3.18
CA LYS A 17 9.44 3.63 -4.37
C LYS A 17 10.69 3.49 -5.22
N ASN A 18 10.99 2.26 -5.64
CA ASN A 18 12.10 1.99 -6.55
C ASN A 18 11.53 1.59 -7.90
N ASP A 19 11.72 2.45 -8.89
CA ASP A 19 11.14 2.25 -10.21
C ASP A 19 11.79 1.11 -10.99
N GLU A 20 13.00 0.72 -10.62
CA GLU A 20 13.70 -0.32 -11.34
C GLU A 20 13.12 -1.69 -11.08
N ASN A 21 12.73 -1.96 -9.84
CA ASN A 21 12.23 -3.29 -9.48
C ASN A 21 10.79 -3.27 -8.95
N GLY A 22 10.17 -2.11 -8.91
CA GLY A 22 8.81 -1.99 -8.41
C GLY A 22 8.66 -2.09 -6.91
N TYR A 23 9.74 -2.19 -6.18
CA TYR A 23 9.68 -2.29 -4.72
C TYR A 23 9.22 -0.97 -4.12
N ALA A 24 8.34 -1.06 -3.16
CA ALA A 24 7.81 0.14 -2.53
C ALA A 24 7.57 -0.07 -1.05
N VAL A 25 7.66 1.02 -0.31
CA VAL A 25 7.28 1.08 1.10
C VAL A 25 6.15 2.08 1.19
N VAL A 26 5.02 1.64 1.70
CA VAL A 26 3.82 2.46 1.74
C VAL A 26 3.20 2.41 3.12
N ARG A 27 2.38 3.41 3.41
CA ARG A 27 1.49 3.38 4.56
C ARG A 27 0.09 3.10 4.10
N ILE A 28 -0.53 2.12 4.74
CA ILE A 28 -1.89 1.71 4.43
C ILE A 28 -2.77 2.09 5.62
N GLU A 29 -3.85 2.79 5.34
CA GLU A 29 -4.86 3.05 6.34
C GLU A 29 -5.86 1.91 6.32
N LEU A 30 -5.91 1.17 7.41
CA LEU A 30 -6.78 0.02 7.54
C LEU A 30 -8.22 0.46 7.82
N ASP A 31 -9.14 -0.49 7.72
CA ASP A 31 -10.56 -0.20 7.91
C ASP A 31 -10.86 0.35 9.30
N ASP A 32 -10.04 0.03 10.28
CA ASP A 32 -10.22 0.54 11.65
C ASP A 32 -9.53 1.88 11.88
N GLY A 33 -8.96 2.46 10.85
CA GLY A 33 -8.30 3.76 10.94
C GLY A 33 -6.83 3.71 11.32
N GLN A 34 -6.30 2.54 11.58
CA GLN A 34 -4.88 2.41 11.94
C GLN A 34 -4.01 2.49 10.68
N LEU A 35 -2.84 3.09 10.85
CA LEU A 35 -1.86 3.14 9.78
C LEU A 35 -0.84 2.01 9.96
N THR A 36 -0.56 1.33 8.87
CA THR A 36 0.36 0.20 8.87
C THR A 36 1.39 0.43 7.77
N THR A 37 2.66 0.22 8.09
CA THR A 37 3.71 0.25 7.08
C THR A 37 3.76 -1.10 6.38
N ALA A 38 3.70 -1.07 5.06
CA ALA A 38 3.76 -2.29 4.25
C ALA A 38 4.87 -2.16 3.22
N VAL A 39 5.52 -3.28 2.94
CA VAL A 39 6.62 -3.32 1.97
C VAL A 39 6.37 -4.46 1.00
N GLY A 40 6.76 -4.25 -0.23
CA GLY A 40 6.63 -5.28 -1.24
C GLY A 40 6.78 -4.73 -2.63
N CYS A 41 6.54 -5.59 -3.61
CA CYS A 41 6.61 -5.19 -5.01
C CYS A 41 5.26 -4.60 -5.41
N LEU A 42 5.23 -3.29 -5.54
CA LEU A 42 4.02 -2.53 -5.83
C LEU A 42 4.30 -1.54 -6.96
N PRO A 43 4.51 -2.03 -8.17
CA PRO A 43 4.84 -1.13 -9.29
C PRO A 43 3.72 -0.12 -9.51
N TYR A 44 4.11 1.12 -9.73
CA TYR A 44 3.19 2.22 -10.04
C TYR A 44 2.16 2.49 -8.94
N ILE A 45 2.48 2.13 -7.70
CA ILE A 45 1.58 2.39 -6.57
C ILE A 45 1.44 3.89 -6.35
N ALA A 46 0.25 4.32 -5.99
CA ALA A 46 -0.01 5.73 -5.72
C ALA A 46 -0.94 5.87 -4.52
N ALA A 47 -0.82 6.99 -3.83
CA ALA A 47 -1.73 7.29 -2.73
C ALA A 47 -3.16 7.38 -3.26
N GLY A 48 -4.11 6.89 -2.47
CA GLY A 48 -5.52 6.89 -2.83
C GLY A 48 -6.01 5.57 -3.38
N GLU A 49 -5.11 4.66 -3.76
CA GLU A 49 -5.54 3.35 -4.24
C GLU A 49 -6.05 2.50 -3.10
N MET A 50 -7.04 1.68 -3.40
CA MET A 50 -7.50 0.66 -2.46
C MET A 50 -6.65 -0.58 -2.65
N ILE A 51 -6.33 -1.24 -1.56
CA ILE A 51 -5.46 -2.41 -1.61
C ILE A 51 -5.99 -3.50 -0.70
N SER A 52 -5.92 -4.72 -1.20
CA SER A 52 -6.14 -5.93 -0.41
C SER A 52 -4.87 -6.73 -0.52
N ALA A 53 -4.15 -6.90 0.56
CA ALA A 53 -2.82 -7.50 0.54
C ALA A 53 -2.77 -8.71 1.44
N GLU A 54 -2.08 -9.73 0.97
CA GLU A 54 -1.77 -10.91 1.75
C GLU A 54 -0.28 -11.01 1.95
N GLY A 55 0.11 -11.35 3.15
CA GLY A 55 1.52 -11.49 3.46
C GLY A 55 1.72 -11.83 4.92
N SER A 56 2.86 -11.46 5.44
CA SER A 56 3.21 -11.78 6.81
C SER A 56 3.71 -10.54 7.54
N TRP A 57 3.51 -10.55 8.85
CA TRP A 57 4.01 -9.49 9.69
C TRP A 57 5.48 -9.76 10.01
N THR A 58 6.30 -8.73 9.88
CA THR A 58 7.71 -8.81 10.22
C THR A 58 8.04 -7.69 11.19
N THR A 59 9.13 -7.84 11.90
CA THR A 59 9.62 -6.80 12.79
C THR A 59 10.98 -6.34 12.29
N HIS A 60 11.09 -5.05 12.03
CA HIS A 60 12.35 -4.44 11.63
C HIS A 60 12.97 -3.77 12.84
N ALA A 61 14.28 -3.96 13.02
CA ALA A 61 14.95 -3.47 14.22
C ALA A 61 14.83 -1.95 14.39
N GLN A 62 14.81 -1.22 13.29
CA GLN A 62 14.77 0.24 13.33
C GLN A 62 13.39 0.82 13.12
N HIS A 63 12.52 0.10 12.38
CA HIS A 63 11.24 0.65 11.96
C HIS A 63 10.05 -0.02 12.63
N GLY A 64 10.30 -1.04 13.45
CA GLY A 64 9.24 -1.74 14.14
C GLY A 64 8.50 -2.69 13.23
N ARG A 65 7.20 -2.86 13.51
CA ARG A 65 6.40 -3.86 12.83
C ARG A 65 6.02 -3.40 11.44
N GLN A 66 6.21 -4.28 10.47
CA GLN A 66 5.86 -4.03 9.08
C GLN A 66 5.11 -5.21 8.51
N PHE A 67 4.28 -4.96 7.51
CA PHE A 67 3.59 -6.01 6.79
C PHE A 67 4.33 -6.27 5.48
N LYS A 68 4.85 -7.49 5.32
CA LYS A 68 5.53 -7.87 4.10
C LYS A 68 4.52 -8.46 3.15
N ILE A 69 4.29 -7.78 2.04
CA ILE A 69 3.27 -8.17 1.07
C ILE A 69 3.82 -9.28 0.19
N GLU A 70 3.10 -10.40 0.14
CA GLU A 70 3.42 -11.51 -0.75
C GLU A 70 2.57 -11.44 -2.00
N GLN A 71 1.28 -11.10 -1.84
CA GLN A 71 0.36 -10.92 -2.94
C GLN A 71 -0.56 -9.76 -2.61
N CYS A 72 -1.02 -9.06 -3.62
CA CYS A 72 -1.98 -8.01 -3.39
C CYS A 72 -2.86 -7.81 -4.61
N SER A 73 -4.05 -7.30 -4.35
CA SER A 73 -4.96 -6.81 -5.37
C SER A 73 -5.19 -5.33 -5.11
N ARG A 74 -5.13 -4.54 -6.14
CA ARG A 74 -5.36 -3.10 -6.04
C ARG A 74 -6.56 -2.73 -6.88
N THR A 75 -7.35 -1.82 -6.36
CA THR A 75 -8.51 -1.32 -7.09
C THR A 75 -8.48 0.19 -7.06
N LEU A 76 -9.08 0.78 -8.08
CA LEU A 76 -9.21 2.22 -8.13
C LEU A 76 -10.24 2.66 -7.08
N PRO A 77 -10.09 3.89 -6.56
CA PRO A 77 -11.08 4.43 -5.63
C PRO A 77 -12.45 4.48 -6.29
N THR A 78 -13.48 4.25 -5.49
CA THR A 78 -14.84 4.23 -6.00
C THR A 78 -15.64 5.48 -5.65
N SER A 79 -15.21 6.24 -4.64
CA SER A 79 -15.90 7.47 -4.29
C SER A 79 -15.40 8.60 -5.18
N PRO A 80 -16.26 9.59 -5.50
CA PRO A 80 -15.81 10.72 -6.32
C PRO A 80 -14.62 11.47 -5.72
N GLU A 81 -14.62 11.66 -4.41
CA GLU A 81 -13.52 12.36 -3.75
C GLU A 81 -12.23 11.57 -3.85
N ALA A 82 -12.29 10.26 -3.64
CA ALA A 82 -11.11 9.43 -3.72
C ALA A 82 -10.58 9.37 -5.14
N ILE A 83 -11.47 9.34 -6.12
CA ILE A 83 -11.05 9.35 -7.53
C ILE A 83 -10.36 10.67 -7.85
N TYR A 84 -10.89 11.78 -7.37
CA TYR A 84 -10.27 13.09 -7.60
C TYR A 84 -8.88 13.13 -6.98
N ASP A 85 -8.73 12.66 -5.76
CA ASP A 85 -7.43 12.65 -5.10
C ASP A 85 -6.44 11.76 -5.83
N TYR A 86 -6.91 10.64 -6.33
CA TYR A 86 -6.06 9.72 -7.06
C TYR A 86 -5.51 10.39 -8.33
N LEU A 87 -6.38 11.05 -9.07
CA LEU A 87 -5.96 11.72 -10.30
C LEU A 87 -5.07 12.93 -10.00
N ALA A 88 -5.42 13.70 -8.96
CA ALA A 88 -4.65 14.86 -8.59
C ALA A 88 -3.29 14.48 -8.02
N GLY A 89 -3.16 13.27 -7.50
CA GLY A 89 -1.91 12.79 -6.93
C GLY A 89 -0.82 12.48 -7.94
N GLY A 90 -1.06 12.72 -9.22
CA GLY A 90 -0.03 12.58 -10.22
C GLY A 90 -0.20 11.38 -11.12
N ALA A 91 -1.26 10.62 -10.98
CA ALA A 91 -1.53 9.53 -11.88
C ALA A 91 -1.77 10.03 -13.30
N VAL A 92 -2.25 11.25 -13.40
CA VAL A 92 -2.44 11.92 -14.68
C VAL A 92 -1.30 12.89 -14.87
N ARG A 93 -0.34 12.51 -15.61
CA ARG A 93 0.80 13.36 -15.93
C ARG A 93 0.77 13.61 -17.41
N GLY A 94 0.64 14.81 -17.71
CA GLY A 94 0.58 15.15 -19.13
C GLY A 94 1.78 14.66 -19.86
#